data_105d3048641193d77bfade30f8569323
#
_entry.id   105d3048641193d77bfade30f8569323
#
_cell.length_a   1.000
_cell.length_b   1.000
_cell.length_c   1.000
_cell.angle_alpha   90.00
_cell.angle_beta   90.00
_cell.angle_gamma   90.00
#
_symmetry.space_group_name_H-M   'P 1'
#
loop_
_entity.id
_entity.type
_entity.pdbx_description
1 polymer ?
#
loop_
_entity_poly.entity_id
_entity_poly.type
_entity_poly.pdbx_seq_one_letter_code
_entity_poly.pdbx_strand_id
1 'polypeptide(L)'
;MSVPLHHVNVLTGFKACRVMEDPQALGKIMKKAERPLLVFGPRCLEIALDGKLAVEYGVEIAKALGAAICATAHTKKKLLELGVIPDSTYDAVEIINHLKDPNWKGVKKQGNHDFVMFLGMRTDFGNQGLSTLKHYATHLKTITLCPYVYPNASFSLANLKADKWKEYLENLVQSLKS
;
A
#
# COMPACT_ATOMS: atom_id res chain seq x y z
N MET A 1 -5.07 -9.61 -19.81
CA MET A 1 -5.35 -8.45 -20.69
C MET A 1 -5.21 -7.19 -19.83
N SER A 2 -4.23 -6.37 -20.08
CA SER A 2 -4.12 -5.07 -19.44
C SER A 2 -5.25 -4.18 -19.96
N VAL A 3 -6.07 -3.65 -19.07
CA VAL A 3 -7.06 -2.63 -19.45
C VAL A 3 -6.27 -1.40 -19.87
N PRO A 4 -6.51 -0.82 -21.07
CA PRO A 4 -5.83 0.41 -21.44
C PRO A 4 -6.22 1.51 -20.45
N LEU A 5 -5.24 2.02 -19.73
CA LEU A 5 -5.41 3.16 -18.84
C LEU A 5 -5.10 4.44 -19.60
N HIS A 6 -5.96 5.42 -19.49
CA HIS A 6 -5.59 6.77 -19.87
C HIS A 6 -4.47 7.25 -18.93
N HIS A 7 -3.27 7.43 -19.46
CA HIS A 7 -2.10 7.82 -18.64
C HIS A 7 -2.20 9.25 -18.09
N VAL A 8 -3.10 10.06 -18.62
CA VAL A 8 -3.30 11.45 -18.18
C VAL A 8 -4.80 11.72 -18.04
N ASN A 9 -5.20 12.27 -16.90
CA ASN A 9 -6.55 12.79 -16.75
C ASN A 9 -6.69 14.06 -17.58
N VAL A 10 -7.61 14.05 -18.56
CA VAL A 10 -7.80 15.15 -19.52
C VAL A 10 -8.20 16.47 -18.84
N LEU A 11 -8.95 16.39 -17.72
CA LEU A 11 -9.46 17.58 -17.03
C LEU A 11 -8.41 18.20 -16.09
N THR A 12 -7.61 17.37 -15.41
CA THR A 12 -6.69 17.83 -14.37
C THR A 12 -5.22 17.77 -14.78
N GLY A 13 -4.88 17.14 -15.90
CA GLY A 13 -3.51 16.91 -16.33
C GLY A 13 -2.72 15.89 -15.48
N PHE A 14 -3.32 15.32 -14.43
CA PHE A 14 -2.65 14.33 -13.59
C PHE A 14 -2.50 12.98 -14.28
N LYS A 15 -1.31 12.41 -14.16
CA LYS A 15 -1.00 11.08 -14.70
C LYS A 15 -1.71 10.00 -13.88
N ALA A 16 -2.20 8.96 -14.56
CA ALA A 16 -2.63 7.73 -13.89
C ALA A 16 -1.45 7.02 -13.23
N CYS A 17 -1.74 5.97 -12.42
CA CYS A 17 -0.72 5.18 -11.77
C CYS A 17 0.23 4.53 -12.79
N ARG A 18 1.46 4.29 -12.36
CA ARG A 18 2.36 3.36 -13.05
C ARG A 18 2.02 1.95 -12.61
N VAL A 19 1.62 1.09 -13.55
CA VAL A 19 1.37 -0.32 -13.26
C VAL A 19 2.72 -1.04 -13.13
N MET A 20 2.88 -1.77 -12.02
CA MET A 20 4.09 -2.50 -11.67
C MET A 20 3.87 -3.99 -11.92
N GLU A 21 4.30 -4.47 -13.09
CA GLU A 21 4.16 -5.88 -13.47
C GLU A 21 5.30 -6.74 -12.91
N ASP A 22 6.49 -6.14 -12.74
CA ASP A 22 7.68 -6.82 -12.21
C ASP A 22 7.84 -6.56 -10.70
N PRO A 23 7.73 -7.60 -9.85
CA PRO A 23 7.93 -7.48 -8.40
C PRO A 23 9.35 -7.07 -8.01
N GLN A 24 10.37 -7.42 -8.81
CA GLN A 24 11.77 -7.04 -8.52
C GLN A 24 11.99 -5.55 -8.76
N ALA A 25 11.44 -4.99 -9.84
CA ALA A 25 11.50 -3.57 -10.11
C ALA A 25 10.77 -2.77 -9.01
N LEU A 26 9.61 -3.28 -8.54
CA LEU A 26 8.91 -2.69 -7.41
C LEU A 26 9.74 -2.76 -6.13
N GLY A 27 10.34 -3.89 -5.80
CA GLY A 27 11.18 -4.06 -4.62
C GLY A 27 12.33 -3.06 -4.59
N LYS A 28 12.99 -2.82 -5.74
CA LYS A 28 14.05 -1.79 -5.87
C LYS A 28 13.54 -0.36 -5.61
N ILE A 29 12.29 -0.06 -5.98
CA ILE A 29 11.69 1.25 -5.69
C ILE A 29 11.39 1.37 -4.20
N MET A 30 10.79 0.33 -3.60
CA MET A 30 10.41 0.32 -2.20
C MET A 30 11.61 0.42 -1.25
N LYS A 31 12.74 -0.22 -1.60
CA LYS A 31 13.99 -0.14 -0.83
C LYS A 31 14.62 1.26 -0.80
N LYS A 32 14.23 2.16 -1.70
CA LYS A 32 14.71 3.56 -1.69
C LYS A 32 13.93 4.45 -0.72
N ALA A 33 12.83 3.95 -0.16
CA ALA A 33 12.03 4.71 0.81
C ALA A 33 12.80 4.84 2.13
N GLU A 34 12.86 6.06 2.65
CA GLU A 34 13.50 6.34 3.93
C GLU A 34 12.57 6.06 5.12
N ARG A 35 11.30 6.35 4.95
CA ARG A 35 10.26 6.19 5.98
C ARG A 35 9.00 5.52 5.42
N PRO A 36 9.11 4.24 4.98
CA PRO A 36 7.97 3.53 4.42
C PRO A 36 6.89 3.27 5.49
N LEU A 37 5.64 3.34 5.07
CA LEU A 37 4.46 3.02 5.88
C LEU A 37 3.60 2.00 5.15
N LEU A 38 3.14 0.97 5.86
CA LEU A 38 2.11 0.05 5.37
C LEU A 38 0.81 0.24 6.15
N VAL A 39 -0.25 0.57 5.43
CA VAL A 39 -1.61 0.75 5.95
C VAL A 39 -2.43 -0.49 5.60
N PHE A 40 -2.91 -1.19 6.62
CA PHE A 40 -3.77 -2.37 6.47
C PHE A 40 -5.24 -1.98 6.48
N GLY A 41 -5.97 -2.32 5.43
CA GLY A 41 -7.42 -2.23 5.37
C GLY A 41 -8.09 -3.57 5.68
N PRO A 42 -9.40 -3.60 6.01
CA PRO A 42 -10.08 -4.79 6.51
C PRO A 42 -10.10 -5.96 5.53
N ARG A 43 -10.12 -5.71 4.22
CA ARG A 43 -10.18 -6.78 3.21
C ARG A 43 -8.96 -7.71 3.19
N CYS A 44 -7.81 -7.28 3.73
CA CYS A 44 -6.66 -8.18 3.82
C CYS A 44 -6.88 -9.35 4.80
N LEU A 45 -7.91 -9.29 5.65
CA LEU A 45 -8.32 -10.36 6.55
C LEU A 45 -9.27 -11.37 5.90
N GLU A 46 -9.90 -10.98 4.79
CA GLU A 46 -10.94 -11.76 4.10
C GLU A 46 -10.35 -12.60 2.97
N ILE A 47 -9.20 -12.20 2.43
CA ILE A 47 -8.62 -12.83 1.25
C ILE A 47 -7.54 -13.82 1.67
N ALA A 48 -7.82 -15.10 1.44
CA ALA A 48 -6.85 -16.19 1.60
C ALA A 48 -6.25 -16.59 0.25
N LEU A 49 -4.94 -16.77 0.24
CA LEU A 49 -4.14 -17.21 -0.89
C LEU A 49 -3.46 -18.53 -0.49
N ASP A 50 -4.01 -19.67 -0.90
CA ASP A 50 -3.55 -21.00 -0.50
C ASP A 50 -3.35 -21.15 1.02
N GLY A 51 -4.36 -20.80 1.79
CA GLY A 51 -4.34 -20.94 3.25
C GLY A 51 -3.61 -19.83 4.02
N LYS A 52 -2.90 -18.93 3.34
CA LYS A 52 -2.24 -17.76 3.93
C LYS A 52 -3.05 -16.49 3.64
N LEU A 53 -3.34 -15.71 4.66
CA LEU A 53 -4.10 -14.46 4.48
C LEU A 53 -3.24 -13.36 3.85
N ALA A 54 -3.86 -12.46 3.09
CA ALA A 54 -3.17 -11.33 2.47
C ALA A 54 -2.46 -10.43 3.52
N VAL A 55 -3.01 -10.32 4.73
CA VAL A 55 -2.36 -9.58 5.83
C VAL A 55 -0.99 -10.16 6.19
N GLU A 56 -0.81 -11.47 6.10
CA GLU A 56 0.47 -12.12 6.44
C GLU A 56 1.58 -11.75 5.43
N TYR A 57 1.26 -11.70 4.14
CA TYR A 57 2.17 -11.18 3.12
C TYR A 57 2.53 -9.71 3.39
N GLY A 58 1.55 -8.89 3.78
CA GLY A 58 1.78 -7.50 4.17
C GLY A 58 2.75 -7.39 5.35
N VAL A 59 2.59 -8.24 6.37
CA VAL A 59 3.50 -8.30 7.52
C VAL A 59 4.92 -8.66 7.09
N GLU A 60 5.08 -9.64 6.20
CA GLU A 60 6.41 -10.00 5.68
C GLU A 60 7.07 -8.86 4.89
N ILE A 61 6.29 -8.16 4.05
CA ILE A 61 6.75 -6.98 3.31
C ILE A 61 7.17 -5.87 4.28
N ALA A 62 6.33 -5.56 5.29
CA ALA A 62 6.64 -4.53 6.27
C ALA A 62 7.92 -4.85 7.06
N LYS A 63 8.09 -6.10 7.49
CA LYS A 63 9.29 -6.55 8.19
C LYS A 63 10.54 -6.46 7.31
N ALA A 64 10.45 -6.87 6.04
CA ALA A 64 11.59 -6.84 5.12
C ALA A 64 12.05 -5.41 4.80
N LEU A 65 11.14 -4.43 4.82
CA LEU A 65 11.43 -3.02 4.59
C LEU A 65 11.74 -2.22 5.86
N GLY A 66 11.51 -2.77 7.05
CA GLY A 66 11.48 -1.99 8.28
C GLY A 66 10.37 -0.93 8.28
N ALA A 67 9.30 -1.16 7.53
CA ALA A 67 8.20 -0.21 7.38
C ALA A 67 7.41 -0.04 8.68
N ALA A 68 6.94 1.17 8.93
CA ALA A 68 5.96 1.42 9.96
C ALA A 68 4.61 0.77 9.58
N ILE A 69 3.81 0.37 10.57
CA ILE A 69 2.54 -0.30 10.37
C ILE A 69 1.40 0.54 10.97
N CYS A 70 0.42 0.87 10.13
CA CYS A 70 -0.85 1.43 10.56
C CYS A 70 -1.96 0.40 10.39
N ALA A 71 -2.61 0.03 11.48
CA ALA A 71 -3.78 -0.85 11.48
C ALA A 71 -5.06 -0.01 11.40
N THR A 72 -5.92 -0.28 10.42
CA THR A 72 -7.24 0.34 10.35
C THR A 72 -8.34 -0.67 10.69
N ALA A 73 -9.48 -0.20 11.15
CA ALA A 73 -10.64 -1.03 11.50
C ALA A 73 -10.25 -2.24 12.38
N HIS A 74 -10.62 -3.44 11.96
CA HIS A 74 -10.43 -4.67 12.74
C HIS A 74 -9.04 -5.32 12.57
N THR A 75 -8.16 -4.73 11.75
CA THR A 75 -6.87 -5.36 11.42
C THR A 75 -5.92 -5.46 12.62
N LYS A 76 -6.05 -4.57 13.62
CA LYS A 76 -5.24 -4.60 14.84
C LYS A 76 -5.26 -5.96 15.54
N LYS A 77 -6.44 -6.54 15.74
CA LYS A 77 -6.58 -7.83 16.43
C LYS A 77 -5.77 -8.91 15.72
N LYS A 78 -5.92 -9.00 14.39
CA LYS A 78 -5.20 -10.02 13.60
C LYS A 78 -3.70 -9.81 13.60
N LEU A 79 -3.23 -8.56 13.55
CA LEU A 79 -1.79 -8.25 13.64
C LEU A 79 -1.22 -8.70 14.99
N LEU A 80 -1.93 -8.48 16.10
CA LEU A 80 -1.52 -8.96 17.43
C LEU A 80 -1.48 -10.50 17.49
N GLU A 81 -2.44 -11.20 16.90
CA GLU A 81 -2.42 -12.66 16.77
C GLU A 81 -1.20 -13.16 15.99
N LEU A 82 -0.72 -12.39 15.02
CA LEU A 82 0.50 -12.66 14.24
C LEU A 82 1.79 -12.20 14.95
N GLY A 83 1.70 -11.77 16.21
CA GLY A 83 2.83 -11.28 16.99
C GLY A 83 3.37 -9.92 16.50
N VAL A 84 2.54 -9.12 15.82
CA VAL A 84 2.92 -7.80 15.30
C VAL A 84 2.13 -6.71 16.03
N ILE A 85 2.85 -5.81 16.68
CA ILE A 85 2.27 -4.63 17.31
C ILE A 85 2.30 -3.50 16.28
N PRO A 86 1.15 -2.97 15.82
CA PRO A 86 1.14 -1.85 14.89
C PRO A 86 1.62 -0.56 15.56
N ASP A 87 2.33 0.27 14.82
CA ASP A 87 2.83 1.57 15.30
C ASP A 87 1.71 2.59 15.51
N SER A 88 0.57 2.41 14.82
CA SER A 88 -0.63 3.23 14.99
C SER A 88 -1.91 2.46 14.66
N THR A 89 -3.04 3.00 15.12
CA THR A 89 -4.38 2.45 14.89
C THR A 89 -5.35 3.52 14.39
N TYR A 90 -4.89 4.41 13.55
CA TYR A 90 -5.72 5.43 12.89
C TYR A 90 -6.77 4.77 12.01
N ASP A 91 -7.95 5.39 11.90
CA ASP A 91 -8.88 5.01 10.85
C ASP A 91 -8.36 5.45 9.47
N ALA A 92 -9.02 4.96 8.42
CA ALA A 92 -8.53 5.20 7.08
C ALA A 92 -8.66 6.67 6.63
N VAL A 93 -9.66 7.41 7.10
CA VAL A 93 -9.79 8.85 6.83
C VAL A 93 -8.76 9.63 7.61
N GLU A 94 -8.57 9.28 8.86
CA GLU A 94 -7.64 9.92 9.76
C GLU A 94 -6.19 9.80 9.24
N ILE A 95 -5.74 8.60 8.88
CA ILE A 95 -4.37 8.43 8.35
C ILE A 95 -4.17 9.20 7.03
N ILE A 96 -5.17 9.24 6.13
CA ILE A 96 -5.10 10.04 4.90
C ILE A 96 -4.99 11.53 5.22
N ASN A 97 -5.73 12.02 6.22
CA ASN A 97 -5.65 13.42 6.63
C ASN A 97 -4.30 13.77 7.25
N HIS A 98 -3.73 12.90 8.05
CA HIS A 98 -2.38 13.08 8.58
C HIS A 98 -1.32 13.09 7.46
N LEU A 99 -1.41 12.18 6.51
CA LEU A 99 -0.46 12.08 5.39
C LEU A 99 -0.47 13.31 4.47
N LYS A 100 -1.56 14.07 4.42
CA LYS A 100 -1.62 15.32 3.66
C LYS A 100 -0.80 16.45 4.27
N ASP A 101 -0.64 16.45 5.58
CA ASP A 101 0.11 17.49 6.26
C ASP A 101 1.62 17.23 6.12
N PRO A 102 2.37 18.06 5.37
CA PRO A 102 3.81 17.87 5.20
C PRO A 102 4.61 18.02 6.51
N ASN A 103 4.03 18.67 7.52
CA ASN A 103 4.66 18.86 8.84
C ASN A 103 4.37 17.71 9.82
N TRP A 104 3.52 16.77 9.44
CA TRP A 104 3.23 15.64 10.30
C TRP A 104 4.48 14.81 10.59
N LYS A 105 4.64 14.40 11.84
CA LYS A 105 5.84 13.66 12.28
C LYS A 105 5.77 12.14 12.06
N GLY A 106 4.77 11.67 11.30
CA GLY A 106 4.59 10.24 11.02
C GLY A 106 4.10 9.43 12.23
N VAL A 107 3.78 8.18 12.01
CA VAL A 107 3.24 7.29 13.06
C VAL A 107 4.25 7.01 14.18
N LYS A 108 5.55 7.02 13.86
CA LYS A 108 6.65 6.85 14.84
C LYS A 108 7.19 8.17 15.39
N LYS A 109 6.63 9.32 15.01
CA LYS A 109 7.10 10.67 15.41
C LYS A 109 8.56 10.97 14.99
N GLN A 110 9.05 10.31 13.94
CA GLN A 110 10.42 10.42 13.43
C GLN A 110 10.51 11.22 12.11
N GLY A 111 9.44 11.83 11.70
CA GLY A 111 9.27 12.54 10.43
C GLY A 111 8.17 11.94 9.58
N ASN A 112 7.65 12.73 8.64
CA ASN A 112 6.58 12.27 7.75
C ASN A 112 7.06 11.14 6.84
N HIS A 113 6.11 10.34 6.36
CA HIS A 113 6.38 9.23 5.46
C HIS A 113 6.63 9.74 4.04
N ASP A 114 7.51 9.08 3.30
CA ASP A 114 7.85 9.36 1.91
C ASP A 114 7.25 8.32 0.94
N PHE A 115 6.92 7.13 1.45
CA PHE A 115 6.36 6.02 0.68
C PHE A 115 5.28 5.30 1.49
N VAL A 116 4.05 5.29 0.97
CA VAL A 116 2.90 4.69 1.66
C VAL A 116 2.30 3.57 0.83
N MET A 117 2.24 2.40 1.44
CA MET A 117 1.66 1.19 0.88
C MET A 117 0.27 0.94 1.46
N PHE A 118 -0.68 0.58 0.64
CA PHE A 118 -2.04 0.18 1.06
C PHE A 118 -2.31 -1.26 0.68
N LEU A 119 -2.79 -2.05 1.63
CA LEU A 119 -3.20 -3.44 1.42
C LEU A 119 -4.56 -3.72 2.05
N GLY A 120 -5.50 -4.21 1.24
CA GLY A 120 -6.82 -4.60 1.72
C GLY A 120 -7.81 -3.45 1.94
N MET A 121 -7.57 -2.30 1.33
CA MET A 121 -8.56 -1.21 1.31
C MET A 121 -9.73 -1.55 0.38
N ARG A 122 -10.94 -1.09 0.72
CA ARG A 122 -12.07 -1.11 -0.21
C ARG A 122 -11.75 -0.27 -1.43
N THR A 123 -12.11 -0.75 -2.62
CA THR A 123 -11.69 -0.15 -3.89
C THR A 123 -12.24 1.28 -4.07
N ASP A 124 -13.51 1.49 -3.72
CA ASP A 124 -14.17 2.79 -3.79
C ASP A 124 -13.49 3.80 -2.86
N PHE A 125 -13.38 3.45 -1.59
CA PHE A 125 -12.79 4.30 -0.57
C PHE A 125 -11.28 4.50 -0.79
N GLY A 126 -10.57 3.43 -1.16
CA GLY A 126 -9.14 3.48 -1.47
C GLY A 126 -8.83 4.45 -2.61
N ASN A 127 -9.63 4.43 -3.70
CA ASN A 127 -9.46 5.37 -4.80
C ASN A 127 -9.72 6.83 -4.40
N GLN A 128 -10.71 7.10 -3.55
CA GLN A 128 -10.97 8.45 -3.03
C GLN A 128 -9.80 8.94 -2.17
N GLY A 129 -9.33 8.12 -1.23
CA GLY A 129 -8.19 8.44 -0.39
C GLY A 129 -6.90 8.67 -1.19
N LEU A 130 -6.64 7.81 -2.17
CA LEU A 130 -5.49 7.96 -3.08
C LEU A 130 -5.59 9.20 -3.96
N SER A 131 -6.80 9.58 -4.41
CA SER A 131 -7.03 10.84 -5.11
C SER A 131 -6.67 12.03 -4.22
N THR A 132 -7.10 11.99 -2.96
CA THR A 132 -6.75 13.02 -1.97
C THR A 132 -5.23 13.12 -1.78
N LEU A 133 -4.53 12.01 -1.59
CA LEU A 133 -3.08 12.01 -1.44
C LEU A 133 -2.35 12.47 -2.70
N LYS A 134 -2.83 12.07 -3.86
CA LYS A 134 -2.25 12.47 -5.16
C LYS A 134 -2.25 13.98 -5.35
N HIS A 135 -3.34 14.65 -4.94
CA HIS A 135 -3.50 16.09 -5.14
C HIS A 135 -2.91 16.94 -4.00
N TYR A 136 -2.93 16.44 -2.78
CA TYR A 136 -2.60 17.22 -1.58
C TYR A 136 -1.41 16.71 -0.79
N ALA A 137 -0.81 15.58 -1.15
CA ALA A 137 0.36 15.01 -0.51
C ALA A 137 1.48 14.72 -1.53
N THR A 138 1.87 15.71 -2.30
CA THR A 138 2.83 15.59 -3.41
C THR A 138 4.25 15.23 -2.95
N HIS A 139 4.52 15.34 -1.65
CA HIS A 139 5.78 14.99 -1.01
C HIS A 139 5.96 13.47 -0.83
N LEU A 140 4.90 12.66 -0.99
CA LEU A 140 4.98 11.21 -0.83
C LEU A 140 4.62 10.44 -2.10
N LYS A 141 5.04 9.18 -2.17
CA LYS A 141 4.60 8.21 -3.18
C LYS A 141 3.66 7.20 -2.55
N THR A 142 2.66 6.78 -3.31
CA THR A 142 1.69 5.78 -2.86
C THR A 142 1.71 4.55 -3.73
N ILE A 143 1.48 3.38 -3.13
CA ILE A 143 1.25 2.13 -3.86
C ILE A 143 0.11 1.34 -3.23
N THR A 144 -0.66 0.64 -4.06
CA THR A 144 -1.57 -0.40 -3.61
C THR A 144 -0.99 -1.77 -3.93
N LEU A 145 -0.94 -2.63 -2.93
CA LEU A 145 -0.52 -4.03 -3.04
C LEU A 145 -1.72 -4.97 -3.30
N CYS A 146 -2.91 -4.40 -3.53
CA CYS A 146 -4.11 -5.15 -3.87
C CYS A 146 -4.06 -5.66 -5.33
N PRO A 147 -4.80 -6.75 -5.66
CA PRO A 147 -4.79 -7.35 -7.00
C PRO A 147 -5.64 -6.58 -8.04
N TYR A 148 -5.85 -5.29 -7.82
CA TYR A 148 -6.64 -4.42 -8.70
C TYR A 148 -5.86 -3.14 -8.98
N VAL A 149 -6.06 -2.58 -10.19
CA VAL A 149 -5.48 -1.29 -10.54
C VAL A 149 -6.19 -0.16 -9.80
N TYR A 150 -5.41 0.68 -9.13
CA TYR A 150 -5.85 1.91 -8.49
C TYR A 150 -5.28 3.13 -9.24
N PRO A 151 -6.02 3.76 -10.15
CA PRO A 151 -5.49 4.82 -11.03
C PRO A 151 -4.95 6.04 -10.29
N ASN A 152 -5.43 6.28 -9.07
CA ASN A 152 -5.02 7.42 -8.26
C ASN A 152 -3.77 7.18 -7.42
N ALA A 153 -3.27 5.95 -7.32
CA ALA A 153 -1.97 5.68 -6.71
C ALA A 153 -0.81 6.20 -7.59
N SER A 154 0.36 6.38 -7.02
CA SER A 154 1.60 6.60 -7.81
C SER A 154 1.98 5.32 -8.54
N PHE A 155 1.88 4.19 -7.84
CA PHE A 155 2.11 2.84 -8.36
C PHE A 155 0.92 1.94 -8.02
N SER A 156 0.65 0.95 -8.85
CA SER A 156 -0.37 -0.06 -8.59
C SER A 156 0.03 -1.39 -9.21
N LEU A 157 -0.42 -2.49 -8.63
CA LEU A 157 -0.32 -3.78 -9.32
C LEU A 157 -1.28 -3.79 -10.51
N ALA A 158 -1.04 -4.69 -11.46
CA ALA A 158 -1.98 -5.01 -12.52
C ALA A 158 -3.24 -5.70 -11.94
N ASN A 159 -4.28 -5.83 -12.76
CA ASN A 159 -5.42 -6.68 -12.39
C ASN A 159 -4.97 -8.15 -12.42
N LEU A 160 -4.79 -8.74 -11.26
CA LEU A 160 -4.26 -10.10 -11.07
C LEU A 160 -5.34 -11.04 -10.57
N LYS A 161 -5.33 -12.28 -11.06
CA LYS A 161 -6.07 -13.40 -10.43
C LYS A 161 -5.34 -13.82 -9.14
N ALA A 162 -6.03 -14.52 -8.26
CA ALA A 162 -5.52 -14.91 -6.94
C ALA A 162 -4.14 -15.60 -7.01
N ASP A 163 -3.97 -16.58 -7.90
CA ASP A 163 -2.71 -17.32 -8.07
C ASP A 163 -1.55 -16.40 -8.48
N LYS A 164 -1.80 -15.53 -9.46
CA LYS A 164 -0.80 -14.57 -9.94
C LYS A 164 -0.50 -13.49 -8.93
N TRP A 165 -1.48 -13.09 -8.13
CA TRP A 165 -1.27 -12.14 -7.04
C TRP A 165 -0.42 -12.76 -5.93
N LYS A 166 -0.70 -14.01 -5.55
CA LYS A 166 0.14 -14.77 -4.62
C LYS A 166 1.58 -14.83 -5.10
N GLU A 167 1.81 -15.33 -6.31
CA GLU A 167 3.14 -15.42 -6.94
C GLU A 167 3.86 -14.05 -6.91
N TYR A 168 3.14 -12.98 -7.23
CA TYR A 168 3.69 -11.63 -7.21
C TYR A 168 4.13 -11.21 -5.80
N LEU A 169 3.30 -11.44 -4.79
CA LEU A 169 3.61 -11.06 -3.41
C LEU A 169 4.79 -11.88 -2.87
N GLU A 170 4.87 -13.17 -3.18
CA GLU A 170 5.99 -14.04 -2.79
C GLU A 170 7.31 -13.56 -3.41
N ASN A 171 7.31 -13.29 -4.71
CA ASN A 171 8.47 -12.77 -5.42
C ASN A 171 8.88 -11.37 -4.91
N LEU A 172 7.92 -10.52 -4.56
CA LEU A 172 8.18 -9.22 -3.95
C LEU A 172 8.87 -9.38 -2.59
N VAL A 173 8.35 -10.24 -1.72
CA VAL A 173 8.97 -10.52 -0.40
C VAL A 173 10.39 -11.01 -0.57
N GLN A 174 10.64 -11.94 -1.50
CA GLN A 174 12.01 -12.42 -1.79
C GLN A 174 12.92 -11.29 -2.27
N SER A 175 12.44 -10.47 -3.19
CA SER A 175 13.18 -9.29 -3.70
C SER A 175 13.53 -8.29 -2.60
N LEU A 176 12.70 -8.18 -1.55
CA LEU A 176 12.95 -7.27 -0.43
C LEU A 176 13.98 -7.84 0.56
N LYS A 177 14.07 -9.16 0.68
CA LYS A 177 15.02 -9.86 1.57
C LYS A 177 16.43 -10.00 0.98
N SER A 178 16.53 -10.00 -0.36
CA SER A 178 17.81 -10.00 -1.08
C SER A 178 18.52 -8.64 -1.02
#